data_ad27ef9064fae89ad5720c017612c3ed
#
_entry.id   ad27ef9064fae89ad5720c017612c3ed
#
_cell.length_a   1.000
_cell.length_b   1.000
_cell.length_c   1.000
_cell.angle_alpha   90.00
_cell.angle_beta   90.00
_cell.angle_gamma   90.00
#
_symmetry.space_group_name_H-M   'P 1'
#
loop_
_entity.id
_entity.type
_entity.pdbx_description
1 polymer ?
#
loop_
_entity_poly.entity_id
_entity_poly.type
_entity_poly.pdbx_seq_one_letter_code
_entity_poly.pdbx_strand_id
1 'polypeptide(L)'
;MKLILASQNKHKAQEMQAILGDKIELVTLDAAGCGDIEIIEDGDTFEANAIKKAVTVMRATGLPSIADDSGLCVDALGGAPGVYTARFAGEGASDDQNISKLLNALDGVETAKRTARFVCVIAVAYPDREPVTFRGECEGYILTEKRGENGFGYDPVFFVEKFGKSMAELPAEVKNSISHRSCALAKLSIEE
;
A
#
# COMPACT_ATOMS: atom_id res chain seq x y z
N MET A 1 4.95 -0.36 -21.80
CA MET A 1 4.93 1.04 -21.31
C MET A 1 5.86 1.15 -20.11
N LYS A 2 6.56 2.30 -19.95
CA LYS A 2 7.41 2.57 -18.78
C LYS A 2 6.78 3.66 -17.93
N LEU A 3 6.74 3.44 -16.60
CA LEU A 3 6.29 4.42 -15.61
C LEU A 3 7.35 4.58 -14.52
N ILE A 4 7.62 5.80 -14.09
CA ILE A 4 8.53 6.03 -12.96
C ILE A 4 7.74 5.79 -11.67
N LEU A 5 8.24 4.87 -10.84
CA LEU A 5 7.61 4.55 -9.56
C LEU A 5 8.00 5.58 -8.51
N ALA A 6 7.04 6.37 -8.06
CA ALA A 6 7.19 7.36 -6.99
C ALA A 6 7.13 6.69 -5.60
N SER A 7 8.07 5.78 -5.34
CA SER A 7 8.19 5.08 -4.05
C SER A 7 9.63 4.61 -3.83
N GLN A 8 10.11 4.73 -2.59
CA GLN A 8 11.37 4.15 -2.13
C GLN A 8 11.17 2.80 -1.43
N ASN A 9 9.91 2.36 -1.26
CA ASN A 9 9.60 1.09 -0.61
C ASN A 9 9.80 -0.08 -1.59
N LYS A 10 10.88 -0.85 -1.37
CA LYS A 10 11.26 -1.98 -2.22
C LYS A 10 10.22 -3.10 -2.24
N HIS A 11 9.54 -3.36 -1.12
CA HIS A 11 8.50 -4.39 -1.06
C HIS A 11 7.30 -4.02 -1.92
N LYS A 12 6.84 -2.77 -1.85
CA LYS A 12 5.78 -2.27 -2.72
C LYS A 12 6.17 -2.33 -4.19
N ALA A 13 7.39 -1.94 -4.53
CA ALA A 13 7.89 -1.99 -5.90
C ALA A 13 7.88 -3.41 -6.48
N GLN A 14 8.34 -4.38 -5.69
CA GLN A 14 8.35 -5.79 -6.09
C GLN A 14 6.94 -6.36 -6.29
N GLU A 15 6.02 -6.08 -5.35
CA GLU A 15 4.63 -6.51 -5.49
C GLU A 15 3.95 -5.88 -6.71
N MET A 16 4.12 -4.56 -6.90
CA MET A 16 3.52 -3.87 -8.05
C MET A 16 4.04 -4.44 -9.38
N GLN A 17 5.35 -4.63 -9.51
CA GLN A 17 5.93 -5.21 -10.73
C GLN A 17 5.44 -6.64 -10.98
N ALA A 18 5.34 -7.47 -9.92
CA ALA A 18 4.82 -8.82 -10.04
C ALA A 18 3.36 -8.87 -10.49
N ILE A 19 2.53 -7.92 -10.03
CA ILE A 19 1.11 -7.81 -10.42
C ILE A 19 0.96 -7.29 -11.85
N LEU A 20 1.75 -6.28 -12.24
CA LEU A 20 1.69 -5.65 -13.56
C LEU A 20 2.28 -6.53 -14.66
N GLY A 21 3.17 -7.47 -14.30
CA GLY A 21 3.86 -8.35 -15.26
C GLY A 21 4.71 -7.56 -16.25
N ASP A 22 4.78 -8.07 -17.49
CA ASP A 22 5.60 -7.48 -18.55
C ASP A 22 4.90 -6.31 -19.30
N LYS A 23 3.63 -6.06 -18.99
CA LYS A 23 2.85 -5.00 -19.68
C LYS A 23 3.36 -3.60 -19.33
N ILE A 24 3.80 -3.41 -18.10
CA ILE A 24 4.29 -2.15 -17.57
C ILE A 24 5.63 -2.40 -16.89
N GLU A 25 6.66 -1.70 -17.32
CA GLU A 25 7.95 -1.67 -16.65
C GLU A 25 7.96 -0.51 -15.65
N LEU A 26 8.13 -0.84 -14.37
CA LEU A 26 8.32 0.14 -13.31
C LEU A 26 9.80 0.51 -13.23
N VAL A 27 10.09 1.77 -13.41
CA VAL A 27 11.44 2.32 -13.24
C VAL A 27 11.53 2.97 -11.87
N THR A 28 12.46 2.52 -11.02
CA THR A 28 12.66 3.12 -9.69
C THR A 28 13.25 4.52 -9.81
N LEU A 29 13.09 5.34 -8.77
CA LEU A 29 13.68 6.69 -8.73
C LEU A 29 15.19 6.66 -8.95
N ASP A 30 15.90 5.73 -8.33
CA ASP A 30 17.35 5.56 -8.50
C ASP A 30 17.73 5.24 -9.95
N ALA A 31 16.99 4.32 -10.58
CA ALA A 31 17.22 3.95 -11.99
C ALA A 31 16.88 5.09 -12.96
N ALA A 32 15.98 5.98 -12.56
CA ALA A 32 15.64 7.19 -13.32
C ALA A 32 16.61 8.36 -13.07
N GLY A 33 17.63 8.19 -12.21
CA GLY A 33 18.56 9.26 -11.83
C GLY A 33 17.94 10.34 -10.94
N CYS A 34 16.87 9.98 -10.22
CA CYS A 34 16.01 10.89 -9.44
C CYS A 34 15.88 10.44 -7.97
N GLY A 35 16.87 9.69 -7.46
CA GLY A 35 16.85 9.14 -6.09
C GLY A 35 16.76 10.19 -4.99
N ASP A 36 17.22 11.42 -5.24
CA ASP A 36 17.23 12.52 -4.27
C ASP A 36 15.91 13.30 -4.22
N ILE A 37 14.88 12.92 -4.98
CA ILE A 37 13.59 13.60 -4.94
C ILE A 37 12.95 13.37 -3.57
N GLU A 38 12.75 14.46 -2.83
CA GLU A 38 11.99 14.44 -1.58
C GLU A 38 10.49 14.35 -1.89
N ILE A 39 9.87 13.28 -1.40
CA ILE A 39 8.43 13.05 -1.53
C ILE A 39 7.78 13.24 -0.16
N ILE A 40 7.00 14.32 0.00
CA ILE A 40 6.33 14.66 1.25
C ILE A 40 4.92 14.04 1.24
N GLU A 41 4.63 13.21 2.25
CA GLU A 41 3.33 12.57 2.48
C GLU A 41 2.61 13.26 3.65
N ASP A 42 2.01 14.42 3.40
CA ASP A 42 1.29 15.25 4.38
C ASP A 42 -0.21 15.39 4.10
N GLY A 43 -0.72 14.58 3.18
CA GLY A 43 -2.14 14.54 2.85
C GLY A 43 -2.97 13.77 3.89
N ASP A 44 -4.22 14.20 4.07
CA ASP A 44 -5.17 13.57 5.00
C ASP A 44 -5.85 12.32 4.44
N THR A 45 -5.66 12.02 3.16
CA THR A 45 -6.23 10.85 2.48
C THR A 45 -5.20 10.10 1.65
N PHE A 46 -5.45 8.82 1.43
CA PHE A 46 -4.62 7.99 0.53
C PHE A 46 -4.58 8.57 -0.88
N GLU A 47 -5.71 9.08 -1.38
CA GLU A 47 -5.82 9.71 -2.69
C GLU A 47 -4.91 10.94 -2.80
N ALA A 48 -4.96 11.84 -1.81
CA ALA A 48 -4.16 13.06 -1.81
C ALA A 48 -2.66 12.73 -1.79
N ASN A 49 -2.24 11.78 -0.96
CA ASN A 49 -0.85 11.33 -0.89
C ASN A 49 -0.39 10.67 -2.19
N ALA A 50 -1.19 9.74 -2.75
CA ALA A 50 -0.85 9.08 -4.01
C ALA A 50 -0.69 10.08 -5.15
N ILE A 51 -1.63 11.02 -5.32
CA ILE A 51 -1.57 12.08 -6.33
C ILE A 51 -0.31 12.93 -6.12
N LYS A 52 -0.08 13.39 -4.89
CA LYS A 52 1.08 14.24 -4.57
C LYS A 52 2.39 13.57 -4.94
N LYS A 53 2.56 12.28 -4.58
CA LYS A 53 3.74 11.49 -4.94
C LYS A 53 3.93 11.39 -6.45
N ALA A 54 2.89 10.96 -7.16
CA ALA A 54 2.96 10.80 -8.61
C ALA A 54 3.28 12.14 -9.31
N VAL A 55 2.55 13.20 -8.98
CA VAL A 55 2.75 14.53 -9.59
C VAL A 55 4.13 15.09 -9.29
N THR A 56 4.65 14.90 -8.08
CA THR A 56 6.00 15.38 -7.71
C THR A 56 7.06 14.75 -8.62
N VAL A 57 7.01 13.43 -8.81
CA VAL A 57 7.97 12.71 -9.66
C VAL A 57 7.76 13.05 -11.14
N MET A 58 6.53 13.11 -11.61
CA MET A 58 6.21 13.50 -12.99
C MET A 58 6.75 14.89 -13.31
N ARG A 59 6.57 15.87 -12.41
CA ARG A 59 7.08 17.24 -12.62
C ARG A 59 8.61 17.31 -12.63
N ALA A 60 9.27 16.55 -11.77
CA ALA A 60 10.72 16.53 -11.68
C ALA A 60 11.38 15.85 -12.90
N THR A 61 10.71 14.84 -13.47
CA THR A 61 11.28 14.03 -14.56
C THR A 61 10.78 14.40 -15.95
N GLY A 62 9.61 15.05 -16.04
CA GLY A 62 8.89 15.27 -17.29
C GLY A 62 8.30 13.99 -17.91
N LEU A 63 8.31 12.87 -17.17
CA LEU A 63 7.87 11.56 -17.65
C LEU A 63 6.66 11.05 -16.85
N PRO A 64 5.83 10.17 -17.45
CA PRO A 64 4.72 9.53 -16.72
C PRO A 64 5.21 8.80 -15.48
N SER A 65 4.48 8.96 -14.39
CA SER A 65 4.81 8.36 -13.10
C SER A 65 3.61 7.66 -12.48
N ILE A 66 3.89 6.71 -11.61
CA ILE A 66 2.90 5.97 -10.81
C ILE A 66 3.28 6.00 -9.34
N ALA A 67 2.30 6.17 -8.48
CA ALA A 67 2.48 6.12 -7.03
C ALA A 67 1.45 5.19 -6.38
N ASP A 68 1.84 4.60 -5.25
CA ASP A 68 0.99 3.84 -4.35
C ASP A 68 0.94 4.57 -3.01
N ASP A 69 -0.27 4.85 -2.51
CA ASP A 69 -0.46 5.13 -1.10
C ASP A 69 -1.43 4.11 -0.51
N SER A 70 -1.02 3.47 0.58
CA SER A 70 -1.75 2.33 1.13
C SER A 70 -1.58 2.22 2.62
N GLY A 71 -2.60 1.66 3.27
CA GLY A 71 -2.59 1.49 4.70
C GLY A 71 -3.67 0.56 5.21
N LEU A 72 -3.61 0.31 6.51
CA LEU A 72 -4.58 -0.47 7.25
C LEU A 72 -5.60 0.44 7.90
N CYS A 73 -6.88 0.15 7.71
CA CYS A 73 -7.99 0.81 8.40
C CYS A 73 -8.70 -0.21 9.29
N VAL A 74 -8.82 0.09 10.59
CA VAL A 74 -9.47 -0.79 11.58
C VAL A 74 -10.71 -0.11 12.13
N ASP A 75 -11.87 -0.76 12.00
CA ASP A 75 -13.16 -0.14 12.34
C ASP A 75 -13.28 0.20 13.83
N ALA A 76 -12.84 -0.69 14.71
CA ALA A 76 -12.83 -0.47 16.16
C ALA A 76 -11.94 0.72 16.60
N LEU A 77 -11.04 1.17 15.74
CA LEU A 77 -10.16 2.31 15.98
C LEU A 77 -10.56 3.55 15.16
N GLY A 78 -11.79 3.59 14.66
CA GLY A 78 -12.29 4.71 13.86
C GLY A 78 -11.53 4.91 12.53
N GLY A 79 -10.97 3.81 11.97
CA GLY A 79 -10.19 3.83 10.73
C GLY A 79 -8.68 3.99 10.94
N ALA A 80 -8.21 4.19 12.18
CA ALA A 80 -6.77 4.20 12.43
C ALA A 80 -6.17 2.78 12.19
N PRO A 81 -4.87 2.68 11.82
CA PRO A 81 -3.89 3.74 11.58
C PRO A 81 -4.10 4.59 10.31
N GLY A 82 -4.83 4.11 9.28
CA GLY A 82 -5.13 4.86 8.07
C GLY A 82 -3.86 5.33 7.34
N VAL A 83 -3.78 6.61 6.96
CA VAL A 83 -2.61 7.20 6.29
C VAL A 83 -1.33 7.18 7.13
N TYR A 84 -1.45 6.98 8.44
CA TYR A 84 -0.31 6.87 9.37
C TYR A 84 0.20 5.44 9.53
N THR A 85 -0.24 4.52 8.69
CA THR A 85 0.08 3.08 8.75
C THR A 85 1.57 2.79 8.99
N ALA A 86 2.47 3.42 8.23
CA ALA A 86 3.91 3.17 8.31
C ALA A 86 4.56 3.75 9.59
N ARG A 87 3.93 4.75 10.21
CA ARG A 87 4.43 5.45 11.39
C ARG A 87 3.44 5.44 12.57
N PHE A 88 2.60 4.42 12.65
CA PHE A 88 1.58 4.32 13.69
C PHE A 88 2.17 4.32 15.11
N ALA A 89 3.31 3.64 15.31
CA ALA A 89 4.04 3.66 16.58
C ALA A 89 5.01 4.84 16.73
N GLY A 90 5.13 5.70 15.71
CA GLY A 90 6.02 6.86 15.68
C GLY A 90 6.87 6.88 14.40
N GLU A 91 7.56 7.98 14.16
CA GLU A 91 8.47 8.11 13.02
C GLU A 91 9.60 7.08 13.12
N GLY A 92 9.89 6.40 12.00
CA GLY A 92 10.92 5.36 11.94
C GLY A 92 10.57 4.05 12.64
N ALA A 93 9.32 3.87 13.08
CA ALA A 93 8.89 2.63 13.72
C ALA A 93 9.02 1.42 12.79
N SER A 94 9.46 0.29 13.35
CA SER A 94 9.46 -1.00 12.64
C SER A 94 8.05 -1.57 12.51
N ASP A 95 7.87 -2.53 11.59
CA ASP A 95 6.61 -3.26 11.44
C ASP A 95 6.18 -3.90 12.76
N ASP A 96 7.11 -4.47 13.52
CA ASP A 96 6.85 -5.08 14.82
C ASP A 96 6.36 -4.08 15.88
N GLN A 97 6.90 -2.88 15.89
CA GLN A 97 6.45 -1.81 16.78
C GLN A 97 5.04 -1.35 16.41
N ASN A 98 4.77 -1.19 15.12
CA ASN A 98 3.45 -0.84 14.61
C ASN A 98 2.41 -1.92 14.93
N ILE A 99 2.72 -3.21 14.72
CA ILE A 99 1.87 -4.34 15.10
C ILE A 99 1.62 -4.36 16.60
N SER A 100 2.67 -4.21 17.42
CA SER A 100 2.54 -4.24 18.88
C SER A 100 1.61 -3.13 19.37
N LYS A 101 1.75 -1.91 18.84
CA LYS A 101 0.84 -0.80 19.15
C LYS A 101 -0.60 -1.10 18.74
N LEU A 102 -0.80 -1.69 17.54
CA LEU A 102 -2.12 -2.07 17.04
C LEU A 102 -2.79 -3.10 17.96
N LEU A 103 -2.07 -4.17 18.32
CA LEU A 103 -2.60 -5.22 19.19
C LEU A 103 -2.95 -4.68 20.57
N ASN A 104 -2.11 -3.81 21.15
CA ASN A 104 -2.37 -3.14 22.42
C ASN A 104 -3.62 -2.24 22.35
N ALA A 105 -3.79 -1.49 21.25
CA ALA A 105 -4.97 -0.65 21.04
C ALA A 105 -6.28 -1.44 20.90
N LEU A 106 -6.17 -2.70 20.48
CA LEU A 106 -7.30 -3.63 20.34
C LEU A 106 -7.46 -4.58 21.56
N ASP A 107 -6.70 -4.36 22.63
CA ASP A 107 -6.86 -5.17 23.84
C ASP A 107 -8.29 -5.05 24.40
N GLY A 108 -8.88 -6.19 24.76
CA GLY A 108 -10.28 -6.28 25.20
C GLY A 108 -11.34 -6.13 24.09
N VAL A 109 -10.96 -5.84 22.87
CA VAL A 109 -11.90 -5.81 21.73
C VAL A 109 -12.20 -7.24 21.27
N GLU A 110 -13.49 -7.61 21.26
CA GLU A 110 -13.95 -8.92 20.79
C GLU A 110 -13.53 -9.17 19.33
N THR A 111 -13.17 -10.41 18.99
CA THR A 111 -12.71 -10.79 17.65
C THR A 111 -13.66 -10.35 16.53
N ALA A 112 -14.96 -10.51 16.74
CA ALA A 112 -15.98 -10.11 15.76
C ALA A 112 -16.02 -8.60 15.48
N LYS A 113 -15.44 -7.77 16.35
CA LYS A 113 -15.39 -6.31 16.24
C LYS A 113 -14.04 -5.80 15.71
N ARG A 114 -13.11 -6.71 15.42
CA ARG A 114 -11.77 -6.37 14.90
C ARG A 114 -11.75 -6.29 13.38
N THR A 115 -12.87 -5.95 12.75
CA THR A 115 -12.97 -5.80 11.30
C THR A 115 -12.02 -4.72 10.81
N ALA A 116 -11.38 -5.00 9.70
CA ALA A 116 -10.36 -4.13 9.13
C ALA A 116 -10.30 -4.30 7.62
N ARG A 117 -9.69 -3.35 6.95
CA ARG A 117 -9.35 -3.45 5.52
C ARG A 117 -8.00 -2.85 5.24
N PHE A 118 -7.26 -3.48 4.36
CA PHE A 118 -6.19 -2.82 3.66
C PHE A 118 -6.77 -1.98 2.53
N VAL A 119 -6.28 -0.76 2.40
CA VAL A 119 -6.63 0.17 1.33
C VAL A 119 -5.39 0.47 0.51
N CYS A 120 -5.52 0.52 -0.80
CA CYS A 120 -4.50 1.02 -1.71
C CYS A 120 -5.13 2.01 -2.69
N VAL A 121 -4.49 3.15 -2.86
CA VAL A 121 -4.77 4.07 -3.95
C VAL A 121 -3.55 4.16 -4.84
N ILE A 122 -3.74 3.80 -6.10
CA ILE A 122 -2.74 4.01 -7.16
C ILE A 122 -3.08 5.34 -7.84
N ALA A 123 -2.10 6.22 -7.99
CA ALA A 123 -2.22 7.42 -8.82
C ALA A 123 -1.24 7.32 -9.99
N VAL A 124 -1.71 7.70 -11.18
CA VAL A 124 -0.88 7.85 -12.37
C VAL A 124 -0.93 9.30 -12.82
N ALA A 125 0.24 9.93 -12.96
CA ALA A 125 0.38 11.29 -13.43
C ALA A 125 1.08 11.32 -14.79
N TYR A 126 0.53 12.12 -15.70
CA TYR A 126 1.05 12.36 -17.03
C TYR A 126 1.35 13.85 -17.20
N PRO A 127 2.35 14.24 -18.04
CA PRO A 127 2.70 15.65 -18.23
C PRO A 127 1.61 16.51 -18.87
N ASP A 128 0.68 15.90 -19.61
CA ASP A 128 -0.28 16.55 -20.51
C ASP A 128 -1.74 16.45 -20.05
N ARG A 129 -2.02 15.81 -18.90
CA ARG A 129 -3.38 15.64 -18.38
C ARG A 129 -3.41 15.57 -16.87
N GLU A 130 -4.62 15.67 -16.30
CA GLU A 130 -4.83 15.51 -14.86
C GLU A 130 -4.50 14.08 -14.40
N PRO A 131 -3.98 13.92 -13.18
CA PRO A 131 -3.71 12.61 -12.61
C PRO A 131 -4.99 11.80 -12.41
N VAL A 132 -4.90 10.50 -12.63
CA VAL A 132 -6.00 9.56 -12.40
C VAL A 132 -5.70 8.66 -11.23
N THR A 133 -6.73 8.25 -10.48
CA THR A 133 -6.59 7.39 -9.31
C THR A 133 -7.44 6.14 -9.40
N PHE A 134 -6.93 5.05 -8.83
CA PHE A 134 -7.60 3.74 -8.76
C PHE A 134 -7.50 3.23 -7.33
N ARG A 135 -8.65 2.99 -6.69
CA ARG A 135 -8.73 2.51 -5.32
C ARG A 135 -9.04 1.02 -5.29
N GLY A 136 -8.30 0.26 -4.46
CA GLY A 136 -8.54 -1.14 -4.16
C GLY A 136 -8.55 -1.40 -2.67
N GLU A 137 -9.34 -2.37 -2.24
CA GLU A 137 -9.48 -2.77 -0.85
C GLU A 137 -9.42 -4.29 -0.71
N CYS A 138 -8.95 -4.74 0.45
CA CYS A 138 -8.98 -6.13 0.87
C CYS A 138 -9.53 -6.19 2.29
N GLU A 139 -10.71 -6.78 2.47
CA GLU A 139 -11.39 -6.90 3.74
C GLU A 139 -10.86 -8.09 4.56
N GLY A 140 -10.87 -7.93 5.89
CA GLY A 140 -10.44 -8.95 6.83
C GLY A 140 -10.62 -8.52 8.27
N TYR A 141 -9.89 -9.14 9.20
CA TYR A 141 -9.86 -8.72 10.60
C TYR A 141 -8.49 -8.87 11.24
N ILE A 142 -8.31 -8.18 12.36
CA ILE A 142 -7.06 -8.22 13.10
C ILE A 142 -7.06 -9.36 14.10
N LEU A 143 -6.11 -10.26 13.98
CA LEU A 143 -5.82 -11.33 14.92
C LEU A 143 -5.37 -10.78 16.28
N THR A 144 -5.34 -11.65 17.28
CA THR A 144 -4.80 -11.32 18.61
C THR A 144 -3.29 -11.56 18.72
N GLU A 145 -2.71 -12.28 17.77
CA GLU A 145 -1.31 -12.65 17.71
C GLU A 145 -0.82 -12.72 16.25
N LYS A 146 0.49 -12.67 16.04
CA LYS A 146 1.09 -12.82 14.72
C LYS A 146 1.00 -14.27 14.24
N ARG A 147 0.76 -14.45 12.94
CA ARG A 147 0.83 -15.73 12.22
C ARG A 147 1.49 -15.54 10.88
N GLY A 148 2.41 -16.46 10.52
CA GLY A 148 3.16 -16.42 9.27
C GLY A 148 4.32 -15.44 9.30
N GLU A 149 5.17 -15.55 8.28
CA GLU A 149 6.44 -14.81 8.17
C GLU A 149 6.60 -14.11 6.81
N ASN A 150 5.65 -14.34 5.89
CA ASN A 150 5.70 -13.71 4.56
C ASN A 150 5.17 -12.27 4.60
N GLY A 151 5.49 -11.52 3.54
CA GLY A 151 5.00 -10.18 3.36
C GLY A 151 5.71 -9.13 4.21
N PHE A 152 5.00 -8.08 4.58
CA PHE A 152 5.51 -6.95 5.36
C PHE A 152 4.38 -6.20 6.06
N GLY A 153 4.72 -5.21 6.88
CA GLY A 153 3.75 -4.40 7.60
C GLY A 153 2.87 -5.23 8.53
N TYR A 154 1.57 -5.08 8.41
CA TYR A 154 0.58 -5.74 9.26
C TYR A 154 0.14 -7.12 8.74
N ASP A 155 0.73 -7.66 7.69
CA ASP A 155 0.37 -8.97 7.12
C ASP A 155 0.27 -10.10 8.16
N PRO A 156 1.18 -10.20 9.18
CA PRO A 156 1.11 -11.26 10.17
C PRO A 156 -0.12 -11.23 11.09
N VAL A 157 -0.79 -10.09 11.21
CA VAL A 157 -1.98 -9.94 12.06
C VAL A 157 -3.26 -9.70 11.27
N PHE A 158 -3.17 -9.57 9.95
CA PHE A 158 -4.34 -9.37 9.09
C PHE A 158 -4.88 -10.71 8.58
N PHE A 159 -6.04 -11.12 9.07
CA PHE A 159 -6.66 -12.40 8.73
C PHE A 159 -7.61 -12.26 7.54
N VAL A 160 -7.45 -13.17 6.58
CA VAL A 160 -8.29 -13.25 5.38
C VAL A 160 -9.23 -14.43 5.51
N GLU A 161 -10.50 -14.15 5.80
CA GLU A 161 -11.50 -15.16 6.11
C GLU A 161 -11.63 -16.23 5.02
N LYS A 162 -11.64 -15.82 3.76
CA LYS A 162 -11.76 -16.73 2.60
C LYS A 162 -10.72 -17.86 2.62
N PHE A 163 -9.55 -17.62 3.18
CA PHE A 163 -8.46 -18.60 3.23
C PHE A 163 -8.26 -19.21 4.62
N GLY A 164 -8.89 -18.67 5.66
CA GLY A 164 -8.68 -19.12 7.04
C GLY A 164 -7.25 -18.87 7.53
N LYS A 165 -6.54 -17.89 6.98
CA LYS A 165 -5.11 -17.61 7.18
C LYS A 165 -4.86 -16.12 7.35
N SER A 166 -3.75 -15.77 8.01
CA SER A 166 -3.24 -14.41 7.93
C SER A 166 -2.68 -14.15 6.53
N MET A 167 -2.54 -12.88 6.17
CA MET A 167 -1.92 -12.48 4.90
C MET A 167 -0.47 -12.99 4.80
N ALA A 168 0.25 -13.05 5.95
CA ALA A 168 1.63 -13.56 6.02
C ALA A 168 1.75 -15.10 5.95
N GLU A 169 0.66 -15.85 6.06
CA GLU A 169 0.62 -17.29 5.84
C GLU A 169 0.34 -17.67 4.39
N LEU A 170 0.00 -16.68 3.55
CA LEU A 170 -0.31 -16.90 2.14
C LEU A 170 0.98 -16.87 1.29
N PRO A 171 1.09 -17.73 0.27
CA PRO A 171 2.12 -17.57 -0.75
C PRO A 171 1.98 -16.22 -1.47
N ALA A 172 3.09 -15.65 -1.93
CA ALA A 172 3.11 -14.35 -2.60
C ALA A 172 2.15 -14.27 -3.80
N GLU A 173 2.06 -15.32 -4.58
CA GLU A 173 1.15 -15.40 -5.74
C GLU A 173 -0.32 -15.28 -5.33
N VAL A 174 -0.71 -15.96 -4.23
CA VAL A 174 -2.08 -15.88 -3.70
C VAL A 174 -2.34 -14.48 -3.14
N LYS A 175 -1.41 -13.93 -2.34
CA LYS A 175 -1.50 -12.54 -1.84
C LYS A 175 -1.66 -11.56 -2.99
N ASN A 176 -0.83 -11.65 -4.03
CA ASN A 176 -0.87 -10.78 -5.20
C ASN A 176 -2.16 -10.91 -6.04
N SER A 177 -2.93 -11.99 -5.88
CA SER A 177 -4.22 -12.15 -6.57
C SER A 177 -5.41 -11.53 -5.82
N ILE A 178 -5.27 -11.23 -4.52
CA ILE A 178 -6.37 -10.78 -3.67
C ILE A 178 -6.10 -9.46 -2.93
N SER A 179 -4.86 -8.99 -2.94
CA SER A 179 -4.48 -7.82 -2.14
C SER A 179 -5.19 -6.54 -2.60
N HIS A 180 -5.30 -5.57 -1.68
CA HIS A 180 -5.76 -4.22 -1.97
C HIS A 180 -5.01 -3.59 -3.17
N ARG A 181 -3.69 -3.86 -3.27
CA ARG A 181 -2.86 -3.38 -4.37
C ARG A 181 -3.24 -4.02 -5.70
N SER A 182 -3.47 -5.33 -5.73
CA SER A 182 -3.92 -6.01 -6.93
C SER A 182 -5.30 -5.54 -7.37
N CYS A 183 -6.23 -5.32 -6.42
CA CYS A 183 -7.54 -4.76 -6.69
C CYS A 183 -7.48 -3.34 -7.29
N ALA A 184 -6.53 -2.51 -6.84
CA ALA A 184 -6.32 -1.18 -7.40
C ALA A 184 -5.70 -1.25 -8.80
N LEU A 185 -4.62 -2.03 -8.96
CA LEU A 185 -3.92 -2.18 -10.24
C LEU A 185 -4.76 -2.85 -11.32
N ALA A 186 -5.69 -3.76 -10.96
CA ALA A 186 -6.60 -4.36 -11.92
C ALA A 186 -7.57 -3.35 -12.57
N LYS A 187 -7.79 -2.20 -11.92
CA LYS A 187 -8.61 -1.10 -12.45
C LYS A 187 -7.81 -0.14 -13.33
N LEU A 188 -6.48 -0.29 -13.35
CA LEU A 188 -5.60 0.57 -14.13
C LEU A 188 -5.88 0.34 -15.61
N SER A 189 -6.65 1.24 -16.21
CA SER A 189 -6.82 1.32 -17.65
C SER A 189 -5.70 2.20 -18.21
N ILE A 190 -4.79 1.59 -18.94
CA ILE A 190 -3.76 2.33 -19.67
C ILE A 190 -4.33 2.56 -21.05
N GLU A 191 -4.69 3.80 -21.33
CA GLU A 191 -4.99 4.22 -22.69
C GLU A 191 -3.68 4.21 -23.49
N GLU A 192 -3.64 3.40 -24.55
CA GLU A 192 -2.55 3.37 -25.52
C GLU A 192 -2.48 4.66 -26.32
#